data_4be75b54466ac4ef7d42009304381e42
#
_entry.id   4be75b54466ac4ef7d42009304381e42
#
_cell.length_a   1.000
_cell.length_b   1.000
_cell.length_c   1.000
_cell.angle_alpha   90.00
_cell.angle_beta   90.00
_cell.angle_gamma   90.00
#
_symmetry.space_group_name_H-M   'P 1'
#
loop_
_entity.id
_entity.type
_entity.pdbx_description
1 polymer ?
#
loop_
_entity_poly.entity_id
_entity_poly.type
_entity_poly.pdbx_seq_one_letter_code
_entity_poly.pdbx_strand_id
1 'polypeptide(L)'
;INDIAADAVKVVNGKNTTVTPGTEAGANGTVKTYAVNVSGDLTGITSISNQKTAPGGTTTGAKITLGDTTNTVSVGGAKITNVADGDVAPNSKDAVNGGQLNEVKELAGKHTIVKVDGQENRTDGNLLITKTDNNGQATYDLKLNDELTVGKTGAAGKDGSIGVKGKDGSAVAINGKDGSIGLNGANGANGLTMKSGDAKPAVDGTNVTRLVLEEKDGTKHDVATLDDGMKYGGDTGNVIKKKLNEQVNVIGGITDTNKLTTEDNLGVVSDGNNNLKVRLAKALKGLESVTTGDTVMNNNGVTIN
;
A
#
# COMPACT_ATOMS: atom_id res chain seq x y z
N ILE A 1 -62.11 -29.61 -87.08
CA ILE A 1 -62.40 -28.95 -85.73
C ILE A 1 -61.34 -29.36 -84.76
N ASN A 2 -60.89 -30.63 -84.77
CA ASN A 2 -59.87 -31.08 -83.77
C ASN A 2 -58.52 -30.44 -83.98
N ASP A 3 -58.06 -30.15 -85.19
CA ASP A 3 -56.75 -29.54 -85.46
C ASP A 3 -56.71 -28.04 -85.14
N ILE A 4 -57.83 -27.35 -85.18
CA ILE A 4 -57.92 -25.92 -84.78
C ILE A 4 -57.90 -25.82 -83.21
N ALA A 5 -58.52 -26.76 -82.54
CA ALA A 5 -58.54 -26.76 -81.10
C ALA A 5 -57.18 -27.17 -80.48
N ALA A 6 -56.38 -28.00 -81.21
CA ALA A 6 -55.08 -28.51 -80.71
C ALA A 6 -53.99 -27.39 -80.74
N ASP A 7 -54.11 -26.38 -81.60
CA ASP A 7 -53.16 -25.27 -81.69
C ASP A 7 -53.61 -23.98 -80.94
N ALA A 8 -54.77 -24.06 -80.29
CA ALA A 8 -55.38 -22.89 -79.61
C ALA A 8 -54.64 -22.44 -78.34
N VAL A 9 -53.82 -23.30 -77.75
CA VAL A 9 -53.07 -22.97 -76.51
C VAL A 9 -51.59 -23.20 -76.75
N LYS A 10 -50.81 -22.14 -76.59
CA LYS A 10 -49.35 -22.20 -76.56
C LYS A 10 -48.84 -21.80 -75.16
N VAL A 11 -48.15 -22.72 -74.49
CA VAL A 11 -47.48 -22.48 -73.23
C VAL A 11 -45.99 -22.34 -73.55
N VAL A 12 -45.37 -21.26 -73.07
CA VAL A 12 -43.98 -20.93 -73.36
C VAL A 12 -43.20 -20.77 -72.03
N ASN A 13 -41.87 -20.94 -72.08
CA ASN A 13 -41.01 -20.70 -70.94
C ASN A 13 -41.11 -19.25 -70.44
N GLY A 14 -41.29 -19.06 -69.16
CA GLY A 14 -41.11 -17.79 -68.44
C GLY A 14 -39.72 -17.60 -67.94
N LYS A 15 -39.44 -16.47 -67.30
CA LYS A 15 -38.10 -16.11 -66.80
C LYS A 15 -37.48 -17.17 -65.83
N ASN A 16 -38.28 -17.70 -64.98
CA ASN A 16 -37.82 -18.70 -63.96
C ASN A 16 -38.54 -20.05 -64.12
N THR A 17 -39.13 -20.31 -65.23
CA THR A 17 -39.88 -21.53 -65.50
C THR A 17 -39.51 -22.15 -66.84
N THR A 18 -39.50 -23.46 -66.86
CA THR A 18 -39.35 -24.24 -68.08
C THR A 18 -40.67 -25.01 -68.37
N VAL A 19 -41.10 -25.03 -69.59
CA VAL A 19 -42.28 -25.78 -70.03
C VAL A 19 -41.79 -27.01 -70.80
N THR A 20 -42.21 -28.16 -70.38
CA THR A 20 -41.95 -29.43 -71.08
C THR A 20 -43.32 -29.89 -71.65
N PRO A 21 -43.48 -29.88 -72.97
CA PRO A 21 -44.66 -30.43 -73.60
C PRO A 21 -44.68 -31.95 -73.50
N GLY A 22 -45.86 -32.49 -73.29
CA GLY A 22 -46.11 -33.94 -73.20
C GLY A 22 -47.47 -34.29 -73.81
N THR A 23 -47.76 -35.54 -73.79
CA THR A 23 -49.10 -36.03 -74.23
C THR A 23 -49.54 -37.14 -73.26
N GLU A 24 -50.83 -37.16 -72.89
CA GLU A 24 -51.43 -38.18 -72.10
C GLU A 24 -52.71 -38.71 -72.81
N ALA A 25 -53.07 -39.98 -72.45
CA ALA A 25 -54.32 -40.57 -72.97
C ALA A 25 -55.53 -39.92 -72.30
N GLY A 26 -56.42 -39.33 -73.05
CA GLY A 26 -57.64 -38.75 -72.61
C GLY A 26 -58.87 -39.58 -73.11
N ALA A 27 -60.05 -39.36 -72.55
CA ALA A 27 -61.26 -40.12 -72.81
C ALA A 27 -61.70 -40.10 -74.33
N ASN A 28 -61.27 -39.07 -75.09
CA ASN A 28 -61.59 -38.91 -76.50
C ASN A 28 -60.35 -38.75 -77.41
N GLY A 29 -59.22 -39.36 -77.05
CA GLY A 29 -57.97 -39.28 -77.75
C GLY A 29 -56.84 -38.70 -76.94
N THR A 30 -55.73 -38.37 -77.59
CA THR A 30 -54.50 -37.86 -76.91
C THR A 30 -54.73 -36.37 -76.57
N VAL A 31 -54.41 -36.04 -75.28
CA VAL A 31 -54.43 -34.68 -74.78
C VAL A 31 -53.01 -34.14 -74.68
N LYS A 32 -52.77 -32.95 -75.14
CA LYS A 32 -51.48 -32.23 -74.93
C LYS A 32 -51.40 -31.79 -73.47
N THR A 33 -50.30 -32.12 -72.80
CA THR A 33 -49.97 -31.65 -71.50
C THR A 33 -48.76 -30.78 -71.51
N TYR A 34 -48.63 -29.91 -70.52
CA TYR A 34 -47.48 -29.02 -70.33
C TYR A 34 -47.03 -29.09 -68.83
N ALA A 35 -45.90 -29.65 -68.61
CA ALA A 35 -45.28 -29.60 -67.27
C ALA A 35 -44.52 -28.28 -67.13
N VAL A 36 -44.95 -27.42 -66.24
CA VAL A 36 -44.27 -26.16 -65.91
C VAL A 36 -43.42 -26.34 -64.68
N ASN A 37 -42.12 -26.33 -64.84
CA ASN A 37 -41.14 -26.50 -63.76
C ASN A 37 -40.53 -25.15 -63.45
N VAL A 38 -40.36 -24.86 -62.15
CA VAL A 38 -39.60 -23.71 -61.67
C VAL A 38 -38.12 -24.05 -61.78
N SER A 39 -37.30 -23.15 -62.27
CA SER A 39 -35.83 -23.30 -62.34
C SER A 39 -35.24 -23.47 -60.95
N GLY A 40 -34.18 -24.31 -60.80
CA GLY A 40 -33.48 -24.50 -59.56
C GLY A 40 -32.90 -23.18 -59.00
N ASP A 41 -32.31 -22.36 -59.89
CA ASP A 41 -31.88 -21.00 -59.61
C ASP A 41 -32.87 -19.99 -60.06
N LEU A 42 -33.43 -19.21 -59.11
CA LEU A 42 -34.35 -18.12 -59.46
C LEU A 42 -33.55 -16.83 -59.63
N THR A 43 -33.59 -16.24 -60.85
CA THR A 43 -32.85 -15.01 -61.17
C THR A 43 -33.78 -13.80 -61.24
N GLY A 44 -33.31 -12.61 -60.87
CA GLY A 44 -34.07 -11.37 -60.83
C GLY A 44 -35.21 -11.37 -59.80
N ILE A 45 -35.04 -12.14 -58.71
CA ILE A 45 -35.96 -12.10 -57.59
C ILE A 45 -35.50 -10.97 -56.68
N THR A 46 -36.37 -10.01 -56.40
CA THR A 46 -36.09 -8.86 -55.53
C THR A 46 -36.49 -9.12 -54.06
N SER A 47 -37.44 -10.06 -53.86
CA SER A 47 -37.86 -10.43 -52.53
C SER A 47 -38.58 -11.76 -52.47
N ILE A 48 -38.58 -12.40 -51.32
CA ILE A 48 -39.43 -13.51 -50.92
C ILE A 48 -40.29 -13.01 -49.75
N SER A 49 -41.63 -13.10 -49.89
CA SER A 49 -42.54 -12.44 -48.97
C SER A 49 -43.75 -13.32 -48.62
N ASN A 50 -44.07 -13.35 -47.33
CA ASN A 50 -45.36 -13.83 -46.83
C ASN A 50 -46.23 -12.64 -46.35
N GLN A 51 -45.98 -11.47 -46.85
CA GLN A 51 -46.74 -10.28 -46.48
C GLN A 51 -48.15 -10.30 -47.09
N LYS A 52 -49.12 -9.97 -46.25
CA LYS A 52 -50.52 -9.81 -46.61
C LYS A 52 -50.95 -8.40 -46.21
N THR A 53 -51.58 -7.69 -47.11
CA THR A 53 -52.19 -6.38 -46.85
C THR A 53 -53.68 -6.60 -46.54
N ALA A 54 -54.08 -6.27 -45.32
CA ALA A 54 -55.52 -6.34 -44.95
C ALA A 54 -56.30 -5.22 -45.58
N PRO A 55 -57.63 -5.39 -45.74
CA PRO A 55 -58.52 -4.27 -46.09
C PRO A 55 -58.30 -3.15 -45.04
N GLY A 56 -57.85 -1.98 -45.48
CA GLY A 56 -57.53 -0.85 -44.65
C GLY A 56 -56.00 -0.53 -44.59
N GLY A 57 -55.15 -1.28 -45.34
CA GLY A 57 -53.80 -0.87 -45.68
C GLY A 57 -52.73 -1.39 -44.73
N THR A 58 -53.04 -2.17 -43.64
CA THR A 58 -52.03 -2.76 -42.80
C THR A 58 -51.39 -3.99 -43.44
N THR A 59 -50.08 -3.95 -43.60
CA THR A 59 -49.27 -5.06 -44.11
C THR A 59 -48.68 -5.86 -42.98
N THR A 60 -48.92 -7.17 -42.93
CA THR A 60 -48.36 -8.11 -41.95
C THR A 60 -47.61 -9.24 -42.64
N GLY A 61 -46.73 -9.91 -41.95
CA GLY A 61 -45.94 -11.02 -42.47
C GLY A 61 -44.48 -10.65 -42.73
N ALA A 62 -43.63 -11.65 -42.79
CA ALA A 62 -42.20 -11.47 -43.03
C ALA A 62 -41.87 -11.30 -44.51
N LYS A 63 -40.85 -10.51 -44.79
CA LYS A 63 -40.29 -10.31 -46.13
C LYS A 63 -38.78 -10.38 -46.08
N ILE A 64 -38.19 -11.17 -46.95
CA ILE A 64 -36.75 -11.16 -47.23
C ILE A 64 -36.53 -10.36 -48.53
N THR A 65 -35.80 -9.27 -48.45
CA THR A 65 -35.43 -8.46 -49.61
C THR A 65 -34.00 -8.75 -50.01
N LEU A 66 -33.77 -9.04 -51.27
CA LEU A 66 -32.44 -9.27 -51.87
C LEU A 66 -32.00 -7.99 -52.53
N GLY A 67 -30.91 -7.36 -52.07
CA GLY A 67 -30.37 -6.16 -52.67
C GLY A 67 -29.73 -6.47 -54.03
N ASP A 68 -30.04 -5.66 -55.04
CA ASP A 68 -29.51 -5.83 -56.38
C ASP A 68 -28.15 -5.15 -56.59
N THR A 69 -27.90 -4.06 -55.87
CA THR A 69 -26.67 -3.27 -55.98
C THR A 69 -25.82 -3.28 -54.72
N THR A 70 -26.36 -3.71 -53.55
CA THR A 70 -25.74 -3.57 -52.24
C THR A 70 -25.21 -4.90 -51.67
N ASN A 71 -25.44 -6.00 -52.36
CA ASN A 71 -25.03 -7.35 -51.91
C ASN A 71 -25.50 -7.68 -50.47
N THR A 72 -26.71 -7.23 -50.13
CA THR A 72 -27.32 -7.36 -48.80
C THR A 72 -28.59 -8.20 -48.82
N VAL A 73 -28.87 -8.85 -47.68
CA VAL A 73 -30.13 -9.51 -47.37
C VAL A 73 -30.82 -8.77 -46.24
N SER A 74 -32.01 -8.21 -46.46
CA SER A 74 -32.78 -7.54 -45.42
C SER A 74 -34.01 -8.39 -45.03
N VAL A 75 -34.20 -8.60 -43.75
CA VAL A 75 -35.35 -9.31 -43.19
C VAL A 75 -36.48 -8.37 -42.75
N GLY A 76 -36.33 -7.07 -43.04
CA GLY A 76 -37.40 -6.08 -42.77
C GLY A 76 -37.75 -5.90 -41.31
N GLY A 77 -36.79 -6.07 -40.39
CA GLY A 77 -36.99 -5.98 -38.93
C GLY A 77 -37.61 -7.22 -38.28
N ALA A 78 -37.87 -8.27 -39.02
CA ALA A 78 -38.36 -9.55 -38.47
C ALA A 78 -37.24 -10.24 -37.66
N LYS A 79 -37.63 -11.00 -36.62
CA LYS A 79 -36.68 -11.84 -35.88
C LYS A 79 -36.25 -13.02 -36.75
N ILE A 80 -34.97 -13.31 -36.77
CA ILE A 80 -34.41 -14.57 -37.24
C ILE A 80 -34.34 -15.52 -36.07
N THR A 81 -35.04 -16.64 -36.11
CA THR A 81 -35.10 -17.65 -35.06
C THR A 81 -34.43 -18.97 -35.51
N ASN A 82 -34.08 -19.82 -34.54
CA ASN A 82 -33.41 -21.11 -34.81
C ASN A 82 -32.04 -20.96 -35.49
N VAL A 83 -31.33 -19.87 -35.17
CA VAL A 83 -29.95 -19.69 -35.61
C VAL A 83 -29.10 -20.59 -34.72
N ALA A 84 -28.38 -21.53 -35.31
CA ALA A 84 -27.39 -22.34 -34.59
C ALA A 84 -26.24 -21.47 -34.07
N ASP A 85 -25.46 -22.01 -33.13
CA ASP A 85 -24.26 -21.35 -32.65
C ASP A 85 -23.27 -21.14 -33.80
N GLY A 86 -22.86 -19.87 -33.96
CA GLY A 86 -21.84 -19.51 -34.93
C GLY A 86 -20.46 -19.83 -34.37
N ASP A 87 -19.47 -20.05 -35.22
CA ASP A 87 -18.08 -20.21 -34.79
C ASP A 87 -17.54 -18.86 -34.28
N VAL A 88 -17.15 -18.82 -33.02
CA VAL A 88 -16.55 -17.64 -32.35
C VAL A 88 -15.05 -17.76 -32.36
N ALA A 89 -14.44 -17.55 -33.52
CA ALA A 89 -12.99 -17.64 -33.75
C ALA A 89 -12.48 -16.39 -34.48
N PRO A 90 -11.15 -16.12 -34.45
CA PRO A 90 -10.58 -15.04 -35.25
C PRO A 90 -10.94 -15.16 -36.73
N ASN A 91 -11.49 -14.10 -37.31
CA ASN A 91 -11.94 -14.00 -38.69
C ASN A 91 -13.19 -14.83 -39.06
N SER A 92 -13.93 -15.38 -38.09
CA SER A 92 -15.23 -15.98 -38.35
C SER A 92 -16.16 -14.97 -39.03
N LYS A 93 -17.02 -15.46 -39.94
CA LYS A 93 -18.07 -14.71 -40.63
C LYS A 93 -19.45 -15.21 -40.25
N ASP A 94 -19.53 -16.12 -39.28
CA ASP A 94 -20.80 -16.67 -38.84
C ASP A 94 -21.61 -15.66 -38.06
N ALA A 95 -22.93 -15.74 -38.17
CA ALA A 95 -23.81 -15.01 -37.28
C ALA A 95 -23.82 -15.63 -35.90
N VAL A 96 -23.76 -14.83 -34.84
CA VAL A 96 -23.93 -15.27 -33.47
C VAL A 96 -25.39 -15.14 -33.04
N ASN A 97 -25.88 -16.08 -32.22
CA ASN A 97 -27.23 -16.01 -31.69
C ASN A 97 -27.29 -15.33 -30.32
N GLY A 98 -28.51 -15.13 -29.82
CA GLY A 98 -28.75 -14.47 -28.52
C GLY A 98 -28.19 -15.24 -27.33
N GLY A 99 -28.02 -16.57 -27.40
CA GLY A 99 -27.40 -17.40 -26.37
C GLY A 99 -25.92 -17.08 -26.21
N GLN A 100 -25.19 -17.09 -27.31
CA GLN A 100 -23.77 -16.77 -27.33
C GLN A 100 -23.50 -15.33 -26.82
N LEU A 101 -24.34 -14.36 -27.22
CA LEU A 101 -24.24 -12.98 -26.73
C LEU A 101 -24.56 -12.88 -25.22
N ASN A 102 -25.52 -13.69 -24.73
CA ASN A 102 -25.82 -13.72 -23.31
C ASN A 102 -24.64 -14.25 -22.46
N GLU A 103 -23.92 -15.25 -22.93
CA GLU A 103 -22.69 -15.73 -22.27
C GLU A 103 -21.66 -14.64 -22.13
N VAL A 104 -21.42 -13.86 -23.17
CA VAL A 104 -20.52 -12.69 -23.15
C VAL A 104 -21.02 -11.64 -22.16
N LYS A 105 -22.33 -11.37 -22.14
CA LYS A 105 -22.95 -10.43 -21.18
C LYS A 105 -22.75 -10.87 -19.73
N GLU A 106 -22.97 -12.15 -19.42
CA GLU A 106 -22.75 -12.72 -18.10
C GLU A 106 -21.27 -12.63 -17.69
N LEU A 107 -20.35 -12.92 -18.60
CA LEU A 107 -18.91 -12.79 -18.36
C LEU A 107 -18.49 -11.33 -18.16
N ALA A 108 -18.99 -10.43 -18.99
CA ALA A 108 -18.76 -8.99 -18.87
C ALA A 108 -19.33 -8.40 -17.56
N GLY A 109 -20.40 -9.00 -17.03
CA GLY A 109 -20.97 -8.64 -15.72
C GLY A 109 -20.14 -9.09 -14.51
N LYS A 110 -19.19 -10.02 -14.69
CA LYS A 110 -18.26 -10.49 -13.64
C LYS A 110 -17.05 -9.57 -13.54
N HIS A 111 -17.25 -8.38 -12.99
CA HIS A 111 -16.17 -7.43 -12.79
C HIS A 111 -15.23 -7.88 -11.67
N THR A 112 -13.95 -7.50 -11.77
CA THR A 112 -13.01 -7.62 -10.67
C THR A 112 -13.48 -6.74 -9.50
N ILE A 113 -13.61 -7.33 -8.32
CA ILE A 113 -13.94 -6.63 -7.09
C ILE A 113 -12.64 -6.43 -6.32
N VAL A 114 -12.30 -5.19 -6.00
CA VAL A 114 -11.17 -4.84 -5.13
C VAL A 114 -11.72 -4.49 -3.77
N LYS A 115 -11.17 -5.10 -2.72
CA LYS A 115 -11.60 -4.89 -1.34
C LYS A 115 -10.42 -4.66 -0.40
N VAL A 116 -10.61 -3.81 0.57
CA VAL A 116 -9.72 -3.67 1.73
C VAL A 116 -10.48 -4.11 2.96
N ASP A 117 -10.00 -5.14 3.66
CA ASP A 117 -10.69 -5.79 4.79
C ASP A 117 -12.17 -6.12 4.51
N GLY A 118 -12.43 -6.62 3.29
CA GLY A 118 -13.78 -7.02 2.88
C GLY A 118 -14.68 -5.89 2.39
N GLN A 119 -14.23 -4.64 2.37
CA GLN A 119 -15.01 -3.46 1.97
C GLN A 119 -14.52 -2.88 0.64
N GLU A 120 -15.44 -2.44 -0.23
CA GLU A 120 -15.13 -1.74 -1.48
C GLU A 120 -15.01 -0.21 -1.29
N ASN A 121 -15.49 0.30 -0.16
CA ASN A 121 -15.29 1.67 0.30
C ASN A 121 -14.85 1.62 1.75
N ARG A 122 -13.67 2.16 2.04
CA ARG A 122 -13.11 2.22 3.39
C ARG A 122 -12.36 3.52 3.58
N THR A 123 -12.73 4.24 4.64
CA THR A 123 -12.17 5.55 5.01
C THR A 123 -11.32 5.51 6.28
N ASP A 124 -11.09 4.33 6.85
CA ASP A 124 -10.30 4.09 8.06
C ASP A 124 -9.21 3.02 7.84
N GLY A 125 -8.29 2.90 8.79
CA GLY A 125 -7.18 1.95 8.74
C GLY A 125 -6.01 2.41 7.88
N ASN A 126 -5.05 1.52 7.64
CA ASN A 126 -3.79 1.86 6.95
C ASN A 126 -3.94 2.03 5.44
N LEU A 127 -4.83 1.29 4.85
CA LEU A 127 -5.14 1.33 3.42
C LEU A 127 -6.58 1.73 3.24
N LEU A 128 -6.80 2.81 2.53
CA LEU A 128 -8.10 3.35 2.20
C LEU A 128 -8.46 2.94 0.78
N ILE A 129 -9.75 2.76 0.52
CA ILE A 129 -10.26 2.45 -0.80
C ILE A 129 -11.55 3.21 -1.05
N THR A 130 -11.65 3.86 -2.19
CA THR A 130 -12.88 4.50 -2.67
C THR A 130 -13.25 3.91 -4.02
N LYS A 131 -14.44 3.34 -4.11
CA LYS A 131 -15.04 2.89 -5.36
C LYS A 131 -15.93 3.98 -5.92
N THR A 132 -15.74 4.32 -7.18
CA THR A 132 -16.65 5.11 -7.98
C THR A 132 -17.16 4.29 -9.14
N ASP A 133 -18.43 4.40 -9.47
CA ASP A 133 -19.04 3.76 -10.64
C ASP A 133 -19.42 4.86 -11.66
N ASN A 134 -18.92 4.71 -12.87
CA ASN A 134 -19.23 5.62 -13.96
C ASN A 134 -19.72 4.81 -15.15
N ASN A 135 -21.03 4.85 -15.40
CA ASN A 135 -21.69 4.13 -16.48
C ASN A 135 -21.40 2.61 -16.50
N GLY A 136 -21.36 1.97 -15.31
CA GLY A 136 -21.08 0.55 -15.18
C GLY A 136 -19.61 0.20 -15.18
N GLN A 137 -18.70 1.17 -15.26
CA GLN A 137 -17.27 0.99 -15.07
C GLN A 137 -16.87 1.36 -13.64
N ALA A 138 -16.47 0.37 -12.85
CA ALA A 138 -15.96 0.61 -11.50
C ALA A 138 -14.51 1.10 -11.55
N THR A 139 -14.24 2.19 -10.83
CA THR A 139 -12.89 2.70 -10.58
C THR A 139 -12.62 2.57 -9.08
N TYR A 140 -11.46 2.03 -8.73
CA TYR A 140 -11.00 1.90 -7.33
C TYR A 140 -9.80 2.79 -7.11
N ASP A 141 -9.94 3.77 -6.22
CA ASP A 141 -8.84 4.61 -5.76
C ASP A 141 -8.33 4.08 -4.42
N LEU A 142 -7.07 3.62 -4.40
CA LEU A 142 -6.40 3.09 -3.23
C LEU A 142 -5.30 4.04 -2.78
N LYS A 143 -5.32 4.42 -1.51
CA LYS A 143 -4.25 5.22 -0.92
C LYS A 143 -3.89 4.75 0.48
N LEU A 144 -2.66 4.99 0.89
CA LEU A 144 -2.26 4.86 2.29
C LEU A 144 -2.88 5.98 3.11
N ASN A 145 -3.26 5.68 4.34
CA ASN A 145 -3.65 6.70 5.30
C ASN A 145 -2.43 7.54 5.72
N ASP A 146 -2.65 8.79 6.07
CA ASP A 146 -1.60 9.69 6.57
C ASP A 146 -1.02 9.19 7.90
N GLU A 147 -1.81 8.49 8.71
CA GLU A 147 -1.39 7.81 9.93
C GLU A 147 -1.41 6.30 9.75
N LEU A 148 -0.23 5.66 9.82
CA LEU A 148 -0.11 4.21 9.72
C LEU A 148 0.08 3.58 11.09
N THR A 149 -0.77 2.61 11.42
CA THR A 149 -0.65 1.78 12.63
C THR A 149 -0.21 0.37 12.26
N VAL A 150 0.95 -0.05 12.79
CA VAL A 150 1.45 -1.42 12.62
C VAL A 150 1.31 -2.16 13.94
N GLY A 151 0.57 -3.27 13.90
CA GLY A 151 0.17 -4.03 15.08
C GLY A 151 -1.28 -3.76 15.47
N LYS A 152 -1.74 -4.47 16.50
CA LYS A 152 -3.11 -4.34 17.02
C LYS A 152 -3.09 -4.55 18.52
N THR A 153 -3.69 -3.66 19.29
CA THR A 153 -3.89 -3.78 20.74
C THR A 153 -5.01 -4.76 21.09
N GLY A 154 -5.00 -5.27 22.32
CA GLY A 154 -6.03 -6.16 22.87
C GLY A 154 -5.64 -7.64 22.88
N ALA A 155 -6.49 -8.49 23.49
CA ALA A 155 -6.20 -9.91 23.72
C ALA A 155 -5.97 -10.74 22.44
N ALA A 156 -6.57 -10.33 21.31
CA ALA A 156 -6.38 -10.94 19.99
C ALA A 156 -5.42 -10.11 19.10
N GLY A 157 -4.73 -9.13 19.68
CA GLY A 157 -3.79 -8.27 18.98
C GLY A 157 -2.46 -8.98 18.68
N LYS A 158 -1.71 -8.38 17.78
CA LYS A 158 -0.32 -8.79 17.47
C LYS A 158 0.59 -7.58 17.59
N ASP A 159 1.77 -7.81 18.16
CA ASP A 159 2.82 -6.81 18.21
C ASP A 159 3.19 -6.35 16.80
N GLY A 160 3.20 -5.05 16.57
CA GLY A 160 3.63 -4.46 15.32
C GLY A 160 5.15 -4.38 15.25
N SER A 161 5.68 -4.43 14.02
CA SER A 161 7.12 -4.25 13.79
C SER A 161 7.33 -3.54 12.46
N ILE A 162 8.23 -2.56 12.46
CA ILE A 162 8.71 -1.90 11.24
C ILE A 162 10.20 -2.16 11.16
N GLY A 163 10.67 -2.74 10.06
CA GLY A 163 12.08 -3.09 9.89
C GLY A 163 12.62 -2.69 8.53
N VAL A 164 13.88 -2.20 8.53
CA VAL A 164 14.69 -2.00 7.34
C VAL A 164 15.86 -2.97 7.41
N LYS A 165 16.02 -3.80 6.40
CA LYS A 165 17.07 -4.82 6.33
C LYS A 165 18.09 -4.47 5.26
N GLY A 166 19.37 -4.58 5.62
CA GLY A 166 20.47 -4.53 4.66
C GLY A 166 20.69 -5.88 3.98
N LYS A 167 21.37 -5.86 2.84
CA LYS A 167 21.72 -7.05 2.06
C LYS A 167 22.60 -8.03 2.84
N ASP A 168 23.43 -7.52 3.73
CA ASP A 168 24.37 -8.24 4.56
C ASP A 168 23.78 -8.75 5.89
N GLY A 169 22.47 -8.65 6.07
CA GLY A 169 21.78 -9.04 7.29
C GLY A 169 21.76 -7.96 8.38
N SER A 170 22.29 -6.75 8.11
CA SER A 170 22.08 -5.60 8.98
C SER A 170 20.60 -5.23 9.04
N ALA A 171 20.16 -4.63 10.14
CA ALA A 171 18.77 -4.23 10.29
C ALA A 171 18.59 -3.09 11.29
N VAL A 172 17.59 -2.27 11.04
CA VAL A 172 16.96 -1.40 12.04
C VAL A 172 15.52 -1.88 12.20
N ALA A 173 15.09 -2.13 13.43
CA ALA A 173 13.73 -2.57 13.72
C ALA A 173 13.12 -1.73 14.83
N ILE A 174 11.89 -1.30 14.65
CA ILE A 174 11.05 -0.67 15.68
C ILE A 174 10.04 -1.72 16.12
N ASN A 175 10.04 -2.06 17.40
CA ASN A 175 9.20 -3.11 17.96
C ASN A 175 8.03 -2.53 18.75
N GLY A 176 6.83 -2.89 18.37
CA GLY A 176 5.61 -2.50 19.07
C GLY A 176 5.37 -3.30 20.37
N LYS A 177 6.10 -4.41 20.58
CA LYS A 177 5.96 -5.24 21.76
C LYS A 177 6.42 -4.52 23.03
N ASP A 178 7.55 -3.85 22.98
CA ASP A 178 8.22 -3.22 24.14
C ASP A 178 8.67 -1.78 23.86
N GLY A 179 8.35 -1.24 22.69
CA GLY A 179 8.74 0.12 22.29
C GLY A 179 10.23 0.28 22.02
N SER A 180 10.97 -0.80 21.82
CA SER A 180 12.42 -0.75 21.59
C SER A 180 12.75 -0.47 20.11
N ILE A 181 13.96 0.06 19.89
CA ILE A 181 14.59 0.19 18.58
C ILE A 181 15.84 -0.67 18.56
N GLY A 182 15.85 -1.69 17.70
CA GLY A 182 16.99 -2.58 17.50
C GLY A 182 17.88 -2.09 16.36
N LEU A 183 19.19 -2.09 16.60
CA LEU A 183 20.24 -1.79 15.62
C LEU A 183 21.12 -3.03 15.49
N ASN A 184 21.00 -3.77 14.40
CA ASN A 184 21.82 -4.95 14.14
C ASN A 184 22.84 -4.62 13.05
N GLY A 185 24.12 -4.87 13.33
CA GLY A 185 25.17 -4.77 12.34
C GLY A 185 25.14 -5.94 11.34
N ALA A 186 26.12 -5.97 10.45
CA ALA A 186 26.27 -7.02 9.43
C ALA A 186 26.23 -8.42 10.08
N ASN A 187 25.49 -9.35 9.47
CA ASN A 187 25.27 -10.71 9.97
C ASN A 187 24.69 -10.78 11.39
N GLY A 188 23.99 -9.75 11.85
CA GLY A 188 23.44 -9.68 13.19
C GLY A 188 24.51 -9.55 14.30
N ALA A 189 25.76 -9.22 13.93
CA ALA A 189 26.81 -8.91 14.86
C ALA A 189 26.58 -7.53 15.50
N ASN A 190 27.07 -7.34 16.72
CA ASN A 190 27.03 -6.05 17.43
C ASN A 190 25.63 -5.44 17.57
N GLY A 191 24.62 -6.28 17.78
CA GLY A 191 23.25 -5.82 18.01
C GLY A 191 23.19 -4.91 19.22
N LEU A 192 22.60 -3.73 19.05
CA LEU A 192 22.31 -2.77 20.11
C LEU A 192 20.82 -2.48 20.12
N THR A 193 20.21 -2.54 21.29
CA THR A 193 18.81 -2.20 21.48
C THR A 193 18.68 -0.94 22.31
N MET A 194 17.94 0.04 21.83
CA MET A 194 17.56 1.24 22.58
C MET A 194 16.16 1.06 23.12
N LYS A 195 15.98 1.28 24.41
CA LYS A 195 14.66 1.19 25.06
C LYS A 195 14.56 2.08 26.28
N SER A 196 13.36 2.30 26.78
CA SER A 196 13.15 2.90 28.09
C SER A 196 13.63 1.95 29.17
N GLY A 197 14.39 2.47 30.12
CA GLY A 197 14.83 1.73 31.32
C GLY A 197 13.90 1.93 32.49
N ASP A 198 14.23 1.26 33.60
CA ASP A 198 13.58 1.48 34.88
C ASP A 198 13.96 2.85 35.46
N ALA A 199 13.07 3.43 36.25
CA ALA A 199 13.39 4.64 36.99
C ALA A 199 14.43 4.37 38.03
N LYS A 200 15.58 5.08 38.00
CA LYS A 200 16.70 4.98 38.92
C LYS A 200 17.02 6.33 39.54
N PRO A 201 17.60 6.34 40.78
CA PRO A 201 17.94 7.59 41.43
C PRO A 201 18.94 8.43 40.62
N ALA A 202 18.68 9.71 40.50
CA ALA A 202 19.60 10.76 40.04
C ALA A 202 20.55 11.17 41.21
N VAL A 203 21.40 12.16 40.96
CA VAL A 203 22.39 12.62 41.96
C VAL A 203 21.74 13.16 43.23
N ASP A 204 20.57 13.78 43.11
CA ASP A 204 19.80 14.34 44.23
C ASP A 204 18.92 13.30 44.97
N GLY A 205 18.76 12.11 44.37
CA GLY A 205 17.93 11.02 44.86
C GLY A 205 16.53 10.94 44.24
N THR A 206 16.16 11.86 43.35
CA THR A 206 14.93 11.74 42.57
C THR A 206 15.04 10.60 41.53
N ASN A 207 13.94 9.88 41.31
CA ASN A 207 13.93 8.82 40.32
C ASN A 207 13.72 9.37 38.92
N VAL A 208 14.59 9.00 37.99
CA VAL A 208 14.56 9.41 36.58
C VAL A 208 14.61 8.18 35.69
N THR A 209 13.69 8.11 34.71
CA THR A 209 13.71 7.11 33.65
C THR A 209 14.73 7.51 32.60
N ARG A 210 15.66 6.60 32.27
CA ARG A 210 16.73 6.87 31.29
C ARG A 210 16.53 6.04 30.04
N LEU A 211 17.12 6.48 28.94
CA LEU A 211 17.35 5.64 27.79
C LEU A 211 18.38 4.57 28.17
N VAL A 212 18.09 3.32 27.86
CA VAL A 212 18.99 2.19 28.04
C VAL A 212 19.45 1.69 26.69
N LEU A 213 20.75 1.52 26.56
CA LEU A 213 21.40 0.81 25.50
C LEU A 213 21.71 -0.61 26.01
N GLU A 214 21.11 -1.61 25.37
CA GLU A 214 21.33 -3.02 25.72
C GLU A 214 22.09 -3.72 24.61
N GLU A 215 23.21 -4.30 24.95
CA GLU A 215 24.05 -5.08 24.04
C GLU A 215 23.46 -6.48 23.79
N LYS A 216 24.01 -7.17 22.80
CA LYS A 216 23.55 -8.52 22.40
C LYS A 216 23.67 -9.55 23.53
N ASP A 217 24.63 -9.41 24.43
CA ASP A 217 24.85 -10.28 25.59
C ASP A 217 23.92 -9.96 26.77
N GLY A 218 23.07 -8.94 26.64
CA GLY A 218 22.18 -8.48 27.71
C GLY A 218 22.77 -7.42 28.62
N THR A 219 24.02 -7.00 28.39
CA THR A 219 24.66 -5.90 29.13
C THR A 219 23.91 -4.61 28.88
N LYS A 220 23.61 -3.86 29.96
CA LYS A 220 22.82 -2.63 29.90
C LYS A 220 23.65 -1.42 30.32
N HIS A 221 23.53 -0.36 29.54
CA HIS A 221 24.15 0.93 29.78
C HIS A 221 23.05 2.00 29.85
N ASP A 222 22.94 2.65 31.02
CA ASP A 222 22.05 3.80 31.16
C ASP A 222 22.69 5.04 30.50
N VAL A 223 21.94 5.73 29.69
CA VAL A 223 22.37 7.03 29.14
C VAL A 223 22.15 8.10 30.19
N ALA A 224 23.23 8.78 30.60
CA ALA A 224 23.18 9.85 31.59
C ALA A 224 22.27 11.00 31.11
N THR A 225 21.56 11.60 32.05
CA THR A 225 20.73 12.78 31.87
C THR A 225 21.34 13.98 32.60
N LEU A 226 20.80 15.17 32.42
CA LEU A 226 21.24 16.34 33.19
C LEU A 226 20.97 16.25 34.70
N ASP A 227 20.11 15.32 35.11
CA ASP A 227 19.82 15.05 36.52
C ASP A 227 20.87 14.15 37.18
N ASP A 228 21.72 13.50 36.40
CA ASP A 228 22.89 12.80 36.87
C ASP A 228 23.97 13.81 37.24
N GLY A 229 25.00 13.37 37.97
CA GLY A 229 26.03 14.31 38.39
C GLY A 229 27.03 13.71 39.32
N MET A 230 27.71 14.59 40.07
CA MET A 230 28.81 14.23 40.99
C MET A 230 28.41 14.55 42.43
N LYS A 231 28.99 13.76 43.34
CA LYS A 231 28.89 13.96 44.78
C LYS A 231 30.27 14.36 45.33
N TYR A 232 30.32 15.44 46.07
CA TYR A 232 31.56 15.97 46.66
C TYR A 232 31.42 15.93 48.17
N GLY A 233 32.39 15.36 48.82
CA GLY A 233 32.48 15.26 50.29
C GLY A 233 33.75 15.91 50.81
N GLY A 234 33.73 16.38 52.03
CA GLY A 234 34.89 16.81 52.80
C GLY A 234 35.03 15.96 54.05
N ASP A 235 36.02 16.29 54.91
CA ASP A 235 36.23 15.64 56.19
C ASP A 235 35.05 15.88 57.14
N THR A 236 34.34 16.96 56.97
CA THR A 236 33.14 17.34 57.72
C THR A 236 32.10 17.97 56.79
N GLY A 237 30.88 18.10 57.29
CA GLY A 237 29.77 18.70 56.53
C GLY A 237 29.00 17.68 55.70
N ASN A 238 27.92 18.16 55.09
CA ASN A 238 27.02 17.36 54.24
C ASN A 238 27.63 17.16 52.84
N VAL A 239 27.35 16.02 52.24
CA VAL A 239 27.71 15.77 50.83
C VAL A 239 27.01 16.78 49.93
N ILE A 240 27.79 17.44 49.07
CA ILE A 240 27.31 18.35 48.05
C ILE A 240 26.94 17.49 46.84
N LYS A 241 25.68 17.50 46.45
CA LYS A 241 25.15 16.81 45.26
C LYS A 241 24.98 17.85 44.16
N LYS A 242 25.64 17.66 43.01
CA LYS A 242 25.63 18.57 41.88
C LYS A 242 25.22 17.82 40.61
N LYS A 243 24.20 18.34 39.94
CA LYS A 243 23.77 17.85 38.62
C LYS A 243 24.80 18.23 37.55
N LEU A 244 24.73 17.58 36.38
CA LEU A 244 25.58 17.92 35.26
C LEU A 244 25.36 19.41 34.90
N ASN A 245 26.44 20.12 34.53
CA ASN A 245 26.49 21.57 34.29
C ASN A 245 26.34 22.48 35.53
N GLU A 246 26.20 21.96 36.72
CA GLU A 246 26.23 22.75 37.93
C GLU A 246 27.66 22.97 38.46
N GLN A 247 27.94 24.15 38.96
CA GLN A 247 29.27 24.53 39.46
C GLN A 247 29.47 24.11 40.90
N VAL A 248 30.67 23.61 41.20
CA VAL A 248 31.20 23.45 42.56
C VAL A 248 32.34 24.43 42.77
N ASN A 249 32.32 25.15 43.87
CA ASN A 249 33.36 26.08 44.23
C ASN A 249 34.18 25.50 45.39
N VAL A 250 35.52 25.52 45.27
CA VAL A 250 36.45 25.29 46.36
C VAL A 250 36.95 26.65 46.78
N ILE A 251 36.64 27.09 48.00
CA ILE A 251 36.92 28.41 48.49
C ILE A 251 37.79 28.35 49.76
N GLY A 252 38.83 29.16 49.86
CA GLY A 252 39.69 29.27 51.01
C GLY A 252 39.38 30.47 51.93
N GLY A 253 38.36 31.29 51.56
CA GLY A 253 37.93 32.44 52.36
C GLY A 253 38.73 33.75 52.13
N ILE A 254 39.87 33.69 51.44
CA ILE A 254 40.65 34.88 51.12
C ILE A 254 40.36 35.33 49.68
N THR A 255 39.82 36.54 49.53
CA THR A 255 39.44 37.09 48.23
C THR A 255 40.49 38.04 47.62
N ASP A 256 41.40 38.57 48.46
CA ASP A 256 42.53 39.41 48.01
C ASP A 256 43.70 38.54 47.62
N THR A 257 44.01 38.44 46.35
CA THR A 257 45.09 37.62 45.81
C THR A 257 46.46 38.04 46.27
N ASN A 258 46.67 39.32 46.67
CA ASN A 258 47.93 39.83 47.21
C ASN A 258 48.26 39.25 48.61
N LYS A 259 47.26 38.68 49.29
CA LYS A 259 47.42 38.00 50.60
C LYS A 259 47.67 36.51 50.45
N LEU A 260 47.78 36.00 49.24
CA LEU A 260 48.07 34.61 48.97
C LEU A 260 49.57 34.47 48.60
N THR A 261 50.23 33.45 49.18
CA THR A 261 51.58 33.07 48.78
C THR A 261 51.55 32.46 47.37
N THR A 262 52.59 32.76 46.57
CA THR A 262 52.81 32.17 45.23
C THR A 262 53.62 30.88 45.30
N GLU A 263 54.08 30.49 46.51
CA GLU A 263 54.86 29.26 46.72
C GLU A 263 53.97 28.03 46.83
N ASP A 264 54.50 26.86 46.45
CA ASP A 264 53.86 25.56 46.51
C ASP A 264 53.76 25.01 47.97
N ASN A 265 52.97 25.69 48.79
CA ASN A 265 52.81 25.36 50.21
C ASN A 265 51.72 24.27 50.43
N LEU A 266 50.89 23.97 49.40
CA LEU A 266 49.87 22.94 49.48
C LEU A 266 50.11 21.86 48.42
N GLY A 267 50.02 20.61 48.79
CA GLY A 267 50.05 19.48 47.89
C GLY A 267 48.73 18.70 47.95
N VAL A 268 48.30 18.14 46.80
CA VAL A 268 47.15 17.25 46.73
C VAL A 268 47.62 15.85 46.38
N VAL A 269 47.28 14.88 47.21
CA VAL A 269 47.69 13.47 47.02
C VAL A 269 46.45 12.60 46.93
N SER A 270 46.34 11.85 45.81
CA SER A 270 45.31 10.81 45.66
C SER A 270 45.69 9.62 46.59
N ASP A 271 44.69 9.05 47.26
CA ASP A 271 44.87 7.80 48.04
C ASP A 271 44.61 6.54 47.18
N GLY A 272 44.40 6.71 45.88
CA GLY A 272 44.12 5.60 44.96
C GLY A 272 42.67 5.10 44.99
N ASN A 273 41.81 5.67 45.84
CA ASN A 273 40.39 5.36 45.96
C ASN A 273 39.54 6.60 45.66
N ASN A 274 38.92 7.15 46.71
CA ASN A 274 37.93 8.21 46.57
C ASN A 274 38.40 9.57 47.09
N ASN A 275 39.62 9.68 47.66
CA ASN A 275 40.03 10.90 48.33
C ASN A 275 41.19 11.60 47.62
N LEU A 276 41.07 12.90 47.49
CA LEU A 276 42.15 13.84 47.21
C LEU A 276 42.52 14.51 48.52
N LYS A 277 43.64 14.10 49.12
CA LYS A 277 44.11 14.60 50.41
C LYS A 277 44.91 15.87 50.21
N VAL A 278 44.39 17.01 50.69
CA VAL A 278 45.09 18.29 50.71
C VAL A 278 46.04 18.29 51.91
N ARG A 279 47.30 18.57 51.69
CA ARG A 279 48.34 18.57 52.70
C ARG A 279 49.22 19.82 52.61
N LEU A 280 49.63 20.35 53.80
CA LEU A 280 50.63 21.38 53.88
C LEU A 280 52.01 20.80 53.56
N ALA A 281 52.88 21.56 52.94
CA ALA A 281 54.28 21.25 52.81
C ALA A 281 54.94 21.20 54.18
N LYS A 282 55.92 20.29 54.37
CA LYS A 282 56.70 20.21 55.65
C LYS A 282 57.51 21.50 55.91
N ALA A 283 57.92 22.21 54.87
CA ALA A 283 58.57 23.50 54.93
C ALA A 283 57.73 24.52 54.15
N LEU A 284 57.21 25.51 54.90
CA LEU A 284 56.44 26.61 54.33
C LEU A 284 57.38 27.72 53.86
N LYS A 285 57.10 28.28 52.73
CA LYS A 285 57.89 29.35 52.04
C LYS A 285 57.04 30.56 51.69
N GLY A 286 57.69 31.72 51.64
CA GLY A 286 57.05 32.97 51.17
C GLY A 286 55.92 33.44 52.12
N LEU A 287 55.96 33.08 53.38
CA LEU A 287 55.05 33.61 54.44
C LEU A 287 55.55 34.96 54.90
N GLU A 288 54.72 35.94 55.02
CA GLU A 288 55.02 37.25 55.59
C GLU A 288 55.05 37.18 57.13
N SER A 289 54.09 36.40 57.68
CA SER A 289 54.05 36.14 59.16
C SER A 289 53.29 34.87 59.47
N VAL A 290 53.60 34.31 60.67
CA VAL A 290 52.78 33.28 61.29
C VAL A 290 52.34 33.82 62.65
N THR A 291 51.06 33.89 62.88
CA THR A 291 50.49 34.33 64.16
C THR A 291 49.81 33.16 64.89
N THR A 292 50.20 32.92 66.17
CA THR A 292 49.58 31.90 67.05
C THR A 292 49.22 32.57 68.38
N GLY A 293 47.90 32.90 68.53
CA GLY A 293 47.47 33.71 69.70
C GLY A 293 48.25 35.04 69.77
N ASP A 294 48.88 35.34 70.84
CA ASP A 294 49.64 36.57 71.12
C ASP A 294 51.11 36.55 70.55
N THR A 295 51.48 35.46 69.88
CA THR A 295 52.84 35.33 69.31
C THR A 295 52.82 35.54 67.84
N VAL A 296 53.67 36.47 67.34
CA VAL A 296 53.87 36.76 65.91
C VAL A 296 55.30 36.46 65.55
N MET A 297 55.50 35.65 64.52
CA MET A 297 56.77 35.39 63.88
C MET A 297 56.77 36.03 62.50
N ASN A 298 57.71 36.91 62.22
CA ASN A 298 57.85 37.59 60.91
C ASN A 298 59.32 37.92 60.64
N ASN A 299 59.61 38.68 59.54
CA ASN A 299 60.99 39.06 59.19
C ASN A 299 61.72 39.89 60.23
N ASN A 300 60.99 40.52 61.18
CA ASN A 300 61.60 41.27 62.29
C ASN A 300 61.92 40.43 63.50
N GLY A 301 61.57 39.13 63.48
CA GLY A 301 61.84 38.22 64.64
C GLY A 301 60.56 37.67 65.21
N VAL A 302 60.62 37.24 66.51
CA VAL A 302 59.47 36.70 67.22
C VAL A 302 59.02 37.71 68.29
N THR A 303 57.77 38.08 68.26
CA THR A 303 57.11 38.97 69.22
C THR A 303 56.04 38.20 69.98
N ILE A 304 56.05 38.30 71.34
CA ILE A 304 55.00 37.78 72.21
C ILE A 304 54.33 39.01 72.87
N ASN A 305 53.03 39.19 72.60
CA ASN A 305 52.31 40.33 73.13
C ASN A 305 51.56 39.96 74.44
#